data_834c771daa287b7979c1986882fbee7c
#
_entry.id   834c771daa287b7979c1986882fbee7c
#
_cell.length_a   1.000
_cell.length_b   1.000
_cell.length_c   1.000
_cell.angle_alpha   90.00
_cell.angle_beta   90.00
_cell.angle_gamma   90.00
#
_symmetry.space_group_name_H-M   'P 1'
#
loop_
_entity.id
_entity.type
_entity.pdbx_description
1 polymer ?
#
loop_
_entity_poly.entity_id
_entity_poly.type
_entity_poly.pdbx_seq_one_letter_code
_entity_poly.pdbx_strand_id
1 'polypeptide(L)'
;MRTSTINRTTAETDISVTVDLDGTGAYDNQTGIGFFDHMLDQLARHSLIDMTIAAKGDLHIDDHHTVEDTGIALGQALATALGEKRGIRRYGSCLLPMDDAQVRCALDLSARPFLIWNVDLPTAKIGSFDAELVREFFQAFATHGGITLHVDMLHGLNSHHIAEAAFKSVARALRDAVEVDPRKSGDIPSTKGAL
;
A
#
# COMPACT_ATOMS: atom_id res chain seq x y z
N MET A 1 -10.11 -16.60 -8.16
CA MET A 1 -10.22 -15.49 -7.20
C MET A 1 -8.82 -15.17 -6.73
N ARG A 2 -8.40 -13.92 -6.81
CA ARG A 2 -7.09 -13.44 -6.36
C ARG A 2 -7.22 -12.88 -4.95
N THR A 3 -7.46 -13.79 -4.00
CA THR A 3 -7.69 -13.47 -2.59
C THR A 3 -6.61 -14.08 -1.71
N SER A 4 -6.28 -13.45 -0.62
CA SER A 4 -5.41 -14.04 0.39
C SER A 4 -5.71 -13.49 1.79
N THR A 5 -5.35 -14.27 2.81
CA THR A 5 -5.37 -13.87 4.20
C THR A 5 -4.01 -14.16 4.82
N ILE A 6 -3.41 -13.18 5.45
CA ILE A 6 -2.16 -13.30 6.23
C ILE A 6 -2.48 -13.03 7.69
N ASN A 7 -2.05 -13.92 8.54
CA ASN A 7 -2.05 -13.72 9.99
C ASN A 7 -0.59 -13.63 10.45
N ARG A 8 -0.25 -12.55 11.12
CA ARG A 8 1.10 -12.27 11.66
C ARG A 8 1.01 -11.95 13.13
N THR A 9 1.60 -12.80 13.95
CA THR A 9 1.67 -12.60 15.41
C THR A 9 3.13 -12.55 15.84
N THR A 10 3.49 -11.52 16.60
CA THR A 10 4.79 -11.33 17.24
C THR A 10 4.59 -11.14 18.75
N ALA A 11 5.63 -10.78 19.48
CA ALA A 11 5.49 -10.39 20.89
C ALA A 11 4.83 -8.99 21.04
N GLU A 12 4.82 -8.19 19.97
CA GLU A 12 4.43 -6.78 19.95
C GLU A 12 3.08 -6.55 19.27
N THR A 13 2.74 -7.39 18.27
CA THR A 13 1.55 -7.22 17.43
C THR A 13 0.85 -8.53 17.14
N ASP A 14 -0.47 -8.45 16.92
CA ASP A 14 -1.32 -9.52 16.41
C ASP A 14 -2.18 -8.96 15.27
N ILE A 15 -1.89 -9.35 14.02
CA ILE A 15 -2.41 -8.72 12.82
C ILE A 15 -3.00 -9.76 11.87
N SER A 16 -4.20 -9.50 11.40
CA SER A 16 -4.86 -10.25 10.33
C SER A 16 -5.18 -9.31 9.17
N VAL A 17 -4.74 -9.67 7.97
CA VAL A 17 -4.99 -8.93 6.73
C VAL A 17 -5.62 -9.85 5.70
N THR A 18 -6.78 -9.48 5.19
CA THR A 18 -7.42 -10.15 4.06
C THR A 18 -7.55 -9.17 2.89
N VAL A 19 -7.18 -9.61 1.68
CA VAL A 19 -7.35 -8.85 0.45
C VAL A 19 -8.06 -9.64 -0.63
N ASP A 20 -8.86 -8.94 -1.45
CA ASP A 20 -9.38 -9.43 -2.73
C ASP A 20 -9.01 -8.44 -3.83
N LEU A 21 -8.14 -8.85 -4.75
CA LEU A 21 -7.66 -7.98 -5.84
C LEU A 21 -8.73 -7.72 -6.91
N ASP A 22 -9.78 -8.53 -6.95
CA ASP A 22 -10.90 -8.41 -7.88
C ASP A 22 -12.14 -7.76 -7.21
N GLY A 23 -11.93 -7.05 -6.10
CA GLY A 23 -12.94 -6.41 -5.29
C GLY A 23 -13.52 -5.12 -5.88
N THR A 24 -14.19 -4.36 -5.03
CA THR A 24 -14.85 -3.08 -5.35
C THR A 24 -14.32 -1.90 -4.52
N GLY A 25 -13.28 -2.14 -3.71
CA GLY A 25 -12.73 -1.20 -2.75
C GLY A 25 -13.55 -1.13 -1.46
N ALA A 26 -14.17 -2.24 -1.07
CA ALA A 26 -14.76 -2.39 0.26
C ALA A 26 -13.66 -2.48 1.31
N TYR A 27 -13.91 -1.91 2.49
CA TYR A 27 -12.90 -1.90 3.55
C TYR A 27 -13.51 -2.03 4.94
N ASP A 28 -12.75 -2.68 5.82
CA ASP A 28 -12.96 -2.71 7.27
C ASP A 28 -11.58 -2.77 7.93
N ASN A 29 -11.02 -1.59 8.23
CA ASN A 29 -9.65 -1.46 8.72
C ASN A 29 -9.67 -0.94 10.16
N GLN A 30 -9.11 -1.70 11.08
CA GLN A 30 -9.12 -1.44 12.52
C GLN A 30 -7.73 -1.70 13.10
N THR A 31 -6.89 -0.66 13.16
CA THR A 31 -5.56 -0.74 13.76
C THR A 31 -5.49 -0.09 15.14
N GLY A 32 -6.52 0.65 15.51
CA GLY A 32 -6.53 1.48 16.71
C GLY A 32 -5.85 2.84 16.53
N ILE A 33 -5.34 3.15 15.33
CA ILE A 33 -4.66 4.40 14.99
C ILE A 33 -5.53 5.12 13.95
N GLY A 34 -6.35 6.07 14.39
CA GLY A 34 -7.42 6.65 13.56
C GLY A 34 -6.95 7.27 12.24
N PHE A 35 -5.80 7.97 12.22
CA PHE A 35 -5.27 8.51 10.97
C PHE A 35 -4.80 7.39 10.03
N PHE A 36 -4.17 6.36 10.56
CA PHE A 36 -3.70 5.22 9.76
C PHE A 36 -4.87 4.40 9.20
N ASP A 37 -5.91 4.16 10.01
CA ASP A 37 -7.15 3.51 9.53
C ASP A 37 -7.73 4.29 8.34
N HIS A 38 -7.81 5.63 8.44
CA HIS A 38 -8.25 6.49 7.35
C HIS A 38 -7.37 6.37 6.09
N MET A 39 -6.04 6.26 6.24
CA MET A 39 -5.13 6.06 5.11
C MET A 39 -5.30 4.68 4.45
N LEU A 40 -5.51 3.63 5.23
CA LEU A 40 -5.80 2.29 4.72
C LEU A 40 -7.15 2.23 3.98
N ASP A 41 -8.16 2.96 4.45
CA ASP A 41 -9.45 3.11 3.78
C ASP A 41 -9.28 3.78 2.40
N GLN A 42 -8.43 4.84 2.31
CA GLN A 42 -8.10 5.47 1.03
C GLN A 42 -7.38 4.48 0.10
N LEU A 43 -6.45 3.69 0.64
CA LEU A 43 -5.73 2.69 -0.14
C LEU A 43 -6.70 1.66 -0.74
N ALA A 44 -7.58 1.08 0.06
CA ALA A 44 -8.60 0.14 -0.39
C ALA A 44 -9.55 0.76 -1.42
N ARG A 45 -10.15 1.90 -1.06
CA ARG A 45 -11.18 2.54 -1.88
C ARG A 45 -10.70 2.92 -3.27
N HIS A 46 -9.48 3.46 -3.37
CA HIS A 46 -8.94 3.96 -4.63
C HIS A 46 -8.22 2.89 -5.46
N SER A 47 -7.74 1.80 -4.83
CA SER A 47 -7.19 0.64 -5.55
C SER A 47 -8.28 -0.31 -6.08
N LEU A 48 -9.51 -0.23 -5.59
CA LEU A 48 -10.59 -1.20 -5.76
C LEU A 48 -10.26 -2.60 -5.23
N ILE A 49 -9.22 -2.73 -4.41
CA ILE A 49 -8.93 -3.94 -3.67
C ILE A 49 -9.78 -3.94 -2.41
N ASP A 50 -10.58 -4.98 -2.20
CA ASP A 50 -11.25 -5.13 -0.92
C ASP A 50 -10.22 -5.47 0.16
N MET A 51 -10.26 -4.77 1.30
CA MET A 51 -9.30 -4.92 2.40
C MET A 51 -10.04 -5.05 3.73
N THR A 52 -9.68 -6.09 4.49
CA THR A 52 -10.08 -6.22 5.91
C THR A 52 -8.81 -6.36 6.72
N ILE A 53 -8.57 -5.41 7.60
CA ILE A 53 -7.36 -5.34 8.44
C ILE A 53 -7.79 -5.22 9.90
N ALA A 54 -7.40 -6.20 10.72
CA ALA A 54 -7.52 -6.14 12.16
C ALA A 54 -6.12 -6.21 12.76
N ALA A 55 -5.69 -5.16 13.43
CA ALA A 55 -4.39 -5.10 14.08
C ALA A 55 -4.54 -4.73 15.56
N LYS A 56 -3.84 -5.46 16.41
CA LYS A 56 -3.69 -5.17 17.83
C LYS A 56 -2.20 -5.12 18.13
N GLY A 57 -1.70 -3.94 18.44
CA GLY A 57 -0.30 -3.72 18.76
C GLY A 57 -0.11 -3.08 20.13
N ASP A 58 1.13 -2.87 20.48
CA ASP A 58 1.61 -2.27 21.72
C ASP A 58 1.58 -0.73 21.71
N LEU A 59 0.42 -0.15 21.32
CA LEU A 59 0.20 1.30 21.16
C LEU A 59 0.53 2.14 22.41
N HIS A 60 0.73 1.49 23.56
CA HIS A 60 1.19 2.16 24.77
C HIS A 60 2.68 2.57 24.70
N ILE A 61 3.44 2.00 23.75
CA ILE A 61 4.81 2.39 23.43
C ILE A 61 4.76 3.52 22.40
N ASP A 62 4.34 3.20 21.17
CA ASP A 62 4.05 4.13 20.08
C ASP A 62 3.30 3.38 18.95
N ASP A 63 3.09 4.05 17.81
CA ASP A 63 2.38 3.49 16.67
C ASP A 63 3.28 2.67 15.73
N HIS A 64 4.61 2.68 15.92
CA HIS A 64 5.60 2.19 14.96
C HIS A 64 5.40 0.71 14.61
N HIS A 65 5.43 -0.17 15.61
CA HIS A 65 5.32 -1.62 15.38
C HIS A 65 4.00 -1.99 14.69
N THR A 66 2.90 -1.34 15.07
CA THR A 66 1.60 -1.60 14.45
C THR A 66 1.57 -1.19 12.99
N VAL A 67 2.14 -0.03 12.65
CA VAL A 67 2.18 0.50 11.28
C VAL A 67 3.10 -0.34 10.40
N GLU A 68 4.32 -0.63 10.85
CA GLU A 68 5.29 -1.43 10.11
C GLU A 68 4.77 -2.86 9.86
N ASP A 69 4.32 -3.55 10.91
CA ASP A 69 3.84 -4.92 10.82
C ASP A 69 2.56 -5.05 9.98
N THR A 70 1.70 -4.02 9.99
CA THR A 70 0.56 -3.95 9.05
C THR A 70 1.05 -3.82 7.61
N GLY A 71 2.06 -3.01 7.35
CA GLY A 71 2.70 -2.89 6.04
C GLY A 71 3.31 -4.22 5.57
N ILE A 72 3.99 -4.95 6.46
CA ILE A 72 4.53 -6.29 6.20
C ILE A 72 3.41 -7.25 5.80
N ALA A 73 2.38 -7.36 6.64
CA ALA A 73 1.27 -8.30 6.42
C ALA A 73 0.49 -7.98 5.14
N LEU A 74 0.23 -6.70 4.86
CA LEU A 74 -0.46 -6.28 3.65
C LEU A 74 0.39 -6.54 2.39
N GLY A 75 1.71 -6.29 2.44
CA GLY A 75 2.62 -6.63 1.35
C GLY A 75 2.62 -8.13 1.05
N GLN A 76 2.70 -8.97 2.08
CA GLN A 76 2.63 -10.42 1.94
C GLN A 76 1.28 -10.89 1.39
N ALA A 77 0.17 -10.28 1.85
CA ALA A 77 -1.16 -10.58 1.35
C ALA A 77 -1.28 -10.27 -0.14
N LEU A 78 -0.82 -9.10 -0.57
CA LEU A 78 -0.79 -8.69 -1.97
C LEU A 78 0.04 -9.67 -2.82
N ALA A 79 1.26 -9.99 -2.39
CA ALA A 79 2.15 -10.91 -3.11
C ALA A 79 1.53 -12.30 -3.26
N THR A 80 0.90 -12.81 -2.20
CA THR A 80 0.22 -14.10 -2.18
C THR A 80 -0.99 -14.12 -3.12
N ALA A 81 -1.82 -13.07 -3.09
CA ALA A 81 -2.99 -12.97 -3.96
C ALA A 81 -2.62 -12.81 -5.44
N LEU A 82 -1.49 -12.15 -5.75
CA LEU A 82 -0.96 -12.03 -7.12
C LEU A 82 -0.44 -13.36 -7.69
N GLY A 83 0.02 -14.26 -6.83
CA GLY A 83 0.58 -15.55 -7.25
C GLY A 83 1.67 -15.40 -8.32
N GLU A 84 1.54 -16.10 -9.43
CA GLU A 84 2.49 -16.07 -10.55
C GLU A 84 2.41 -14.77 -11.41
N LYS A 85 1.52 -13.84 -11.06
CA LYS A 85 1.34 -12.55 -11.76
C LYS A 85 0.96 -12.70 -13.25
N ARG A 86 0.27 -13.77 -13.60
CA ARG A 86 -0.16 -14.05 -14.98
C ARG A 86 -1.24 -13.06 -15.41
N GLY A 87 -1.09 -12.55 -16.62
CA GLY A 87 -2.07 -11.71 -17.30
C GLY A 87 -2.25 -10.32 -16.72
N ILE A 88 -1.53 -9.92 -15.67
CA ILE A 88 -1.66 -8.57 -15.10
C ILE A 88 -0.94 -7.52 -15.96
N ARG A 89 -1.32 -6.24 -15.81
CA ARG A 89 -0.61 -5.13 -16.46
C ARG A 89 0.81 -4.95 -15.92
N ARG A 90 1.03 -5.27 -14.63
CA ARG A 90 2.31 -5.23 -13.92
C ARG A 90 2.78 -3.83 -13.51
N TYR A 91 2.68 -2.85 -14.42
CA TYR A 91 3.09 -1.47 -14.16
C TYR A 91 1.86 -0.60 -13.91
N GLY A 92 1.99 0.34 -13.00
CA GLY A 92 1.00 1.37 -12.75
C GLY A 92 1.66 2.70 -12.40
N SER A 93 0.97 3.78 -12.74
CA SER A 93 1.41 5.12 -12.37
C SER A 93 0.22 6.05 -12.17
N CYS A 94 0.39 7.04 -11.29
CA CYS A 94 -0.63 8.04 -11.04
C CYS A 94 0.01 9.38 -10.68
N LEU A 95 -0.48 10.45 -11.25
CA LEU A 95 -0.26 11.82 -10.81
C LEU A 95 -1.56 12.31 -10.19
N LEU A 96 -1.55 12.61 -8.89
CA LEU A 96 -2.76 12.86 -8.12
C LEU A 96 -2.66 14.18 -7.35
N PRO A 97 -3.64 15.09 -7.50
CA PRO A 97 -3.78 16.28 -6.67
C PRO A 97 -4.65 15.99 -5.45
N MET A 98 -4.33 16.58 -4.33
CA MET A 98 -5.14 16.67 -3.12
C MET A 98 -5.01 18.08 -2.55
N ASP A 99 -5.96 18.94 -2.86
CA ASP A 99 -5.96 20.36 -2.52
C ASP A 99 -4.63 21.06 -2.90
N ASP A 100 -3.82 21.45 -1.93
CA ASP A 100 -2.50 22.08 -2.13
C ASP A 100 -1.40 21.08 -2.49
N ALA A 101 -1.63 19.77 -2.27
CA ALA A 101 -0.62 18.75 -2.52
C ALA A 101 -0.78 18.09 -3.90
N GLN A 102 0.34 17.74 -4.49
CA GLN A 102 0.38 16.89 -5.70
C GLN A 102 1.50 15.87 -5.57
N VAL A 103 1.13 14.59 -5.70
CA VAL A 103 2.05 13.46 -5.59
C VAL A 103 2.00 12.60 -6.85
N ARG A 104 3.16 12.16 -7.30
CA ARG A 104 3.34 11.20 -8.38
C ARG A 104 3.78 9.86 -7.84
N CYS A 105 3.16 8.78 -8.30
CA CYS A 105 3.55 7.41 -8.01
C CYS A 105 3.81 6.64 -9.31
N ALA A 106 4.84 5.80 -9.31
CA ALA A 106 5.06 4.75 -10.31
C ALA A 106 5.49 3.47 -9.61
N LEU A 107 4.94 2.32 -10.03
CA LEU A 107 5.30 1.02 -9.46
C LEU A 107 5.42 -0.08 -10.50
N ASP A 108 6.22 -1.09 -10.15
CA ASP A 108 6.41 -2.34 -10.89
C ASP A 108 6.24 -3.53 -9.93
N LEU A 109 5.31 -4.42 -10.20
CA LEU A 109 5.08 -5.66 -9.45
C LEU A 109 6.11 -6.73 -9.84
N SER A 110 7.39 -6.40 -9.73
CA SER A 110 8.54 -7.10 -10.30
C SER A 110 9.10 -8.23 -9.43
N ALA A 111 8.60 -8.46 -8.23
CA ALA A 111 9.22 -9.27 -7.17
C ALA A 111 10.64 -8.79 -6.75
N ARG A 112 11.03 -7.59 -7.12
CA ARG A 112 12.27 -6.92 -6.72
C ARG A 112 11.93 -5.69 -5.87
N PRO A 113 11.93 -5.82 -4.55
CA PRO A 113 11.53 -4.74 -3.66
C PRO A 113 12.51 -3.57 -3.73
N PHE A 114 11.99 -2.39 -3.92
CA PHE A 114 12.76 -1.15 -3.85
C PHE A 114 11.83 0.03 -3.58
N LEU A 115 12.17 0.89 -2.64
CA LEU A 115 11.43 2.12 -2.38
C LEU A 115 12.30 3.34 -2.71
N ILE A 116 11.82 4.21 -3.61
CA ILE A 116 12.26 5.60 -3.72
C ILE A 116 11.16 6.47 -3.08
N TRP A 117 11.54 7.20 -2.06
CA TRP A 117 10.64 8.06 -1.30
C TRP A 117 11.15 9.49 -1.28
N ASN A 118 10.58 10.33 -2.14
CA ASN A 118 10.88 11.76 -2.25
C ASN A 118 9.66 12.56 -1.80
N VAL A 119 9.17 12.29 -0.59
CA VAL A 119 8.02 12.97 0.02
C VAL A 119 8.48 13.58 1.33
N ASP A 120 8.39 14.90 1.41
CA ASP A 120 8.65 15.67 2.63
C ASP A 120 7.33 16.01 3.32
N LEU A 121 7.23 15.66 4.59
CA LEU A 121 6.09 15.98 5.44
C LEU A 121 6.51 17.09 6.39
N PRO A 122 6.05 18.34 6.19
CA PRO A 122 6.60 19.51 6.90
C PRO A 122 6.31 19.53 8.41
N THR A 123 5.38 18.70 8.91
CA THR A 123 5.09 18.58 10.34
C THR A 123 5.51 17.22 10.87
N ALA A 124 6.00 17.15 12.11
CA ALA A 124 6.38 15.90 12.75
C ALA A 124 5.17 14.98 13.05
N LYS A 125 3.97 15.57 13.19
CA LYS A 125 2.74 14.81 13.48
C LYS A 125 1.56 15.29 12.62
N ILE A 126 0.66 14.36 12.36
CA ILE A 126 -0.67 14.59 11.77
C ILE A 126 -1.70 14.14 12.83
N GLY A 127 -2.28 15.09 13.55
CA GLY A 127 -3.00 14.74 14.78
C GLY A 127 -2.05 14.13 15.83
N SER A 128 -2.32 12.90 16.28
CA SER A 128 -1.44 12.12 17.16
C SER A 128 -0.44 11.24 16.41
N PHE A 129 -0.64 11.01 15.11
CA PHE A 129 0.15 10.12 14.27
C PHE A 129 1.50 10.73 13.89
N ASP A 130 2.59 10.01 14.08
CA ASP A 130 3.93 10.44 13.68
C ASP A 130 4.10 10.38 12.15
N ALA A 131 4.43 11.52 11.54
CA ALA A 131 4.46 11.66 10.08
C ALA A 131 5.49 10.74 9.40
N GLU A 132 6.60 10.41 10.08
CA GLU A 132 7.62 9.49 9.58
C GLU A 132 7.09 8.08 9.31
N LEU A 133 6.03 7.65 10.01
CA LEU A 133 5.44 6.32 9.86
C LEU A 133 4.76 6.11 8.51
N VAL A 134 4.44 7.18 7.79
CA VAL A 134 3.95 7.07 6.39
C VAL A 134 5.01 6.38 5.52
N ARG A 135 6.27 6.78 5.64
CA ARG A 135 7.37 6.17 4.91
C ARG A 135 7.63 4.73 5.37
N GLU A 136 7.60 4.48 6.67
CA GLU A 136 7.84 3.14 7.24
C GLU A 136 6.78 2.14 6.76
N PHE A 137 5.50 2.54 6.71
CA PHE A 137 4.45 1.73 6.11
C PHE A 137 4.77 1.35 4.65
N PHE A 138 5.12 2.32 3.80
CA PHE A 138 5.41 2.04 2.39
C PHE A 138 6.69 1.25 2.19
N GLN A 139 7.69 1.43 3.07
CA GLN A 139 8.91 0.62 3.06
C GLN A 139 8.60 -0.85 3.34
N ALA A 140 7.84 -1.12 4.40
CA ALA A 140 7.41 -2.47 4.77
C ALA A 140 6.53 -3.09 3.66
N PHE A 141 5.53 -2.36 3.17
CA PHE A 141 4.62 -2.79 2.11
C PHE A 141 5.37 -3.13 0.80
N ALA A 142 6.25 -2.25 0.34
CA ALA A 142 7.02 -2.47 -0.89
C ALA A 142 7.97 -3.66 -0.75
N THR A 143 8.65 -3.77 0.41
CA THR A 143 9.61 -4.84 0.68
C THR A 143 8.91 -6.21 0.65
N HIS A 144 7.83 -6.37 1.38
CA HIS A 144 7.14 -7.65 1.52
C HIS A 144 6.14 -7.95 0.40
N GLY A 145 5.71 -6.94 -0.34
CA GLY A 145 4.95 -7.09 -1.58
C GLY A 145 5.79 -7.40 -2.82
N GLY A 146 7.13 -7.30 -2.70
CA GLY A 146 8.03 -7.45 -3.85
C GLY A 146 7.82 -6.36 -4.90
N ILE A 147 7.59 -5.12 -4.46
CA ILE A 147 7.22 -3.98 -5.31
C ILE A 147 8.42 -3.05 -5.47
N THR A 148 8.74 -2.69 -6.70
CA THR A 148 9.52 -1.49 -6.96
C THR A 148 8.55 -0.31 -6.94
N LEU A 149 8.69 0.58 -5.96
CA LEU A 149 7.76 1.69 -5.69
C LEU A 149 8.51 3.02 -5.66
N HIS A 150 8.09 3.97 -6.47
CA HIS A 150 8.61 5.33 -6.50
C HIS A 150 7.49 6.30 -6.18
N VAL A 151 7.68 7.14 -5.17
CA VAL A 151 6.73 8.17 -4.74
C VAL A 151 7.45 9.51 -4.65
N ASP A 152 7.00 10.47 -5.45
CA ASP A 152 7.56 11.81 -5.50
C ASP A 152 6.47 12.86 -5.19
N MET A 153 6.69 13.66 -4.17
CA MET A 153 5.91 14.88 -3.94
C MET A 153 6.40 15.98 -4.90
N LEU A 154 5.50 16.57 -5.66
CA LEU A 154 5.82 17.68 -6.54
C LEU A 154 5.66 19.02 -5.82
N HIS A 155 4.63 19.15 -5.01
CA HIS A 155 4.40 20.26 -4.08
C HIS A 155 3.37 19.88 -3.02
N GLY A 156 3.27 20.65 -1.97
CA GLY A 156 2.32 20.51 -0.87
C GLY A 156 2.81 21.26 0.36
N LEU A 157 1.89 21.72 1.18
CA LEU A 157 2.16 22.43 2.43
C LEU A 157 1.56 21.75 3.64
N ASN A 158 0.40 21.11 3.47
CA ASN A 158 -0.32 20.41 4.53
C ASN A 158 0.08 18.94 4.56
N SER A 159 0.70 18.49 5.66
CA SER A 159 1.18 17.10 5.81
C SER A 159 0.07 16.05 5.66
N HIS A 160 -1.17 16.34 6.10
CA HIS A 160 -2.31 15.44 5.91
C HIS A 160 -2.61 15.29 4.41
N HIS A 161 -2.72 16.40 3.66
CA HIS A 161 -2.99 16.37 2.22
C HIS A 161 -1.89 15.64 1.46
N ILE A 162 -0.61 15.86 1.84
CA ILE A 162 0.53 15.19 1.21
C ILE A 162 0.48 13.68 1.47
N ALA A 163 0.27 13.25 2.72
CA ALA A 163 0.18 11.84 3.08
C ALA A 163 -0.99 11.17 2.37
N GLU A 164 -2.18 11.78 2.38
CA GLU A 164 -3.36 11.24 1.71
C GLU A 164 -3.18 11.18 0.19
N ALA A 165 -2.54 12.20 -0.43
CA ALA A 165 -2.18 12.18 -1.84
C ALA A 165 -1.22 11.03 -2.17
N ALA A 166 -0.25 10.73 -1.28
CA ALA A 166 0.66 9.60 -1.44
C ALA A 166 -0.10 8.25 -1.42
N PHE A 167 -0.96 8.03 -0.40
CA PHE A 167 -1.77 6.81 -0.33
C PHE A 167 -2.70 6.64 -1.53
N LYS A 168 -3.39 7.69 -1.94
CA LYS A 168 -4.29 7.66 -3.11
C LYS A 168 -3.54 7.45 -4.42
N SER A 169 -2.36 8.07 -4.60
CA SER A 169 -1.56 7.90 -5.82
C SER A 169 -1.03 6.47 -5.94
N VAL A 170 -0.55 5.88 -4.82
CA VAL A 170 -0.15 4.47 -4.77
C VAL A 170 -1.35 3.55 -5.03
N ALA A 171 -2.50 3.82 -4.41
CA ALA A 171 -3.72 3.05 -4.63
C ALA A 171 -4.13 3.01 -6.11
N ARG A 172 -4.12 4.16 -6.79
CA ARG A 172 -4.46 4.28 -8.22
C ARG A 172 -3.44 3.56 -9.11
N ALA A 173 -2.15 3.72 -8.81
CA ALA A 173 -1.10 3.00 -9.53
C ALA A 173 -1.21 1.48 -9.32
N LEU A 174 -1.51 1.05 -8.09
CA LEU A 174 -1.71 -0.36 -7.76
C LEU A 174 -2.92 -0.96 -8.49
N ARG A 175 -4.05 -0.23 -8.54
CA ARG A 175 -5.23 -0.62 -9.31
C ARG A 175 -4.87 -0.94 -10.75
N ASP A 176 -4.14 -0.05 -11.41
CA ASP A 176 -3.74 -0.26 -12.80
C ASP A 176 -2.80 -1.47 -12.94
N ALA A 177 -1.86 -1.63 -12.01
CA ALA A 177 -0.85 -2.70 -12.09
C ALA A 177 -1.43 -4.11 -11.87
N VAL A 178 -2.41 -4.25 -10.97
CA VAL A 178 -3.04 -5.56 -10.66
C VAL A 178 -4.12 -5.95 -11.68
N GLU A 179 -4.60 -5.01 -12.50
CA GLU A 179 -5.66 -5.25 -13.46
C GLU A 179 -5.22 -6.29 -14.50
N VAL A 180 -6.10 -7.24 -14.80
CA VAL A 180 -5.87 -8.25 -15.84
C VAL A 180 -6.04 -7.59 -17.21
N ASP A 181 -5.00 -7.65 -18.04
CA ASP A 181 -5.05 -7.20 -19.43
C ASP A 181 -5.67 -8.31 -20.30
N PRO A 182 -6.85 -8.11 -20.88
CA PRO A 182 -7.51 -9.13 -21.70
C PRO A 182 -6.71 -9.52 -22.95
N ARG A 183 -5.74 -8.71 -23.35
CA ARG A 183 -4.85 -8.98 -24.48
C ARG A 183 -3.65 -9.85 -24.12
N LYS A 184 -3.40 -10.09 -22.83
CA LYS A 184 -2.27 -10.85 -22.28
C LYS A 184 -2.71 -12.03 -21.43
N SER A 185 -3.92 -12.54 -21.65
CA SER A 185 -4.49 -13.59 -20.80
C SER A 185 -3.57 -14.82 -20.72
N GLY A 186 -3.11 -15.12 -19.50
CA GLY A 186 -2.29 -16.29 -19.20
C GLY A 186 -0.78 -16.11 -19.30
N ASP A 187 -0.27 -15.04 -19.88
CA ASP A 187 1.18 -14.80 -20.00
C ASP A 187 1.75 -14.09 -18.78
N ILE A 188 2.97 -14.45 -18.37
CA ILE A 188 3.73 -13.68 -17.40
C ILE A 188 4.25 -12.43 -18.12
N PRO A 189 3.97 -11.20 -17.60
CA PRO A 189 4.34 -9.95 -18.28
C PRO A 189 5.85 -9.65 -18.17
N SER A 190 6.68 -10.54 -18.69
CA SER A 190 8.13 -10.46 -18.65
C SER A 190 8.74 -11.17 -19.87
N THR A 191 9.68 -10.53 -20.53
CA THR A 191 10.47 -11.15 -21.63
C THR A 191 11.32 -12.32 -21.16
N LYS A 192 11.53 -12.47 -19.84
CA LYS A 192 12.26 -13.60 -19.23
C LYS A 192 11.35 -14.81 -18.96
N GLY A 193 10.02 -14.67 -19.09
CA GLY A 193 9.06 -15.71 -18.74
C GLY A 193 8.91 -15.96 -17.24
N ALA A 194 9.51 -15.10 -16.39
CA ALA A 194 9.42 -15.15 -14.92
C ALA A 194 9.47 -13.75 -14.32
N LEU A 195 8.92 -13.59 -13.11
CA LEU A 195 8.97 -12.39 -12.26
C LEU A 195 9.33 -12.79 -10.84
#